data_fb6dce5b998d7220397538e69c740d39
#
_entry.id   fb6dce5b998d7220397538e69c740d39
#
_cell.length_a   1.000
_cell.length_b   1.000
_cell.length_c   1.000
_cell.angle_alpha   90.00
_cell.angle_beta   90.00
_cell.angle_gamma   90.00
#
_symmetry.space_group_name_H-M   'P 1'
#
loop_
_entity.id
_entity.type
_entity.pdbx_description
1 polymer ?
#
loop_
_entity_poly.entity_id
_entity_poly.type
_entity_poly.pdbx_seq_one_letter_code
_entity_poly.pdbx_strand_id
1 'polypeptide(L)'
;MRIHTSHRRVASLYPVFATVMCCIVLAFSGCSNPTKSSTVPSTPKTPGSSPTSRPQHARTGESEAITEGILRAQLAKVQQIMVGMSLDQKLGQLIMLEYLGNSYEGSGLQYMIARQFVGGFMYQESNHNFDAPYDKISQVAGFSRRAMNDAHIPLLIATDQEGGQVNRLYIFHGYLPSADAMAATGNPHVALDQGTQAAKWMLQLGINADLAPVVDVHTVDPPVLQSRMFGSDPRTVALYAGAYLNGLQNNGVIGCLKHFPGLGAVTSDPHDGLPTVTRSLTELEKIDLAPYKLMIQKYHPAMIMSTDVLMPAIDPSLPAELSYKTITGILRNELGYDGVVVTDGLYMAGISNKWNLSQAAVLSILAGDDIVEGPYTPSQVADVVTALKQAIQQGKLTIDRVNQSVQRILLMKVQYGIIHL
;
A
#
# COMPACT_ATOMS: atom_id res chain seq x y z
N MET A 1 38.39 2.91 -41.98
CA MET A 1 39.08 2.00 -41.09
C MET A 1 37.95 1.31 -40.28
N ARG A 2 37.59 0.09 -40.64
CA ARG A 2 36.49 -0.68 -40.03
C ARG A 2 37.08 -1.49 -38.90
N ILE A 3 36.53 -1.37 -37.68
CA ILE A 3 36.86 -2.24 -36.56
C ILE A 3 35.64 -3.15 -36.32
N HIS A 4 35.85 -4.46 -36.55
CA HIS A 4 34.92 -5.53 -36.20
C HIS A 4 35.07 -5.87 -34.71
N THR A 5 34.00 -5.86 -33.94
CA THR A 5 33.92 -6.47 -32.62
C THR A 5 33.02 -7.69 -32.67
N SER A 6 33.62 -8.84 -32.40
CA SER A 6 32.96 -10.15 -32.35
C SER A 6 32.26 -10.36 -31.01
N HIS A 7 30.95 -10.66 -31.04
CA HIS A 7 30.23 -11.17 -29.88
C HIS A 7 30.48 -12.68 -29.70
N ARG A 8 31.10 -13.05 -28.60
CA ARG A 8 31.14 -14.43 -28.09
C ARG A 8 29.89 -14.68 -27.23
N ARG A 9 29.06 -15.61 -27.69
CA ARG A 9 27.97 -16.22 -26.90
C ARG A 9 28.60 -17.21 -25.91
N VAL A 10 28.30 -17.07 -24.61
CA VAL A 10 28.58 -18.09 -23.60
C VAL A 10 27.28 -18.87 -23.38
N ALA A 11 27.30 -20.14 -23.76
CA ALA A 11 26.22 -21.08 -23.45
C ALA A 11 26.42 -21.64 -22.05
N SER A 12 25.43 -21.47 -21.18
CA SER A 12 25.37 -22.07 -19.85
C SER A 12 24.57 -23.37 -19.93
N LEU A 13 25.26 -24.49 -19.64
CA LEU A 13 24.67 -25.83 -19.48
C LEU A 13 24.21 -26.00 -18.03
N TYR A 14 22.94 -26.27 -17.83
CA TYR A 14 22.41 -26.76 -16.56
C TYR A 14 22.20 -28.28 -16.63
N PRO A 15 22.62 -29.05 -15.63
CA PRO A 15 22.32 -30.46 -15.55
C PRO A 15 20.92 -30.72 -14.95
N VAL A 16 20.18 -31.58 -15.64
CA VAL A 16 18.90 -32.13 -15.17
C VAL A 16 19.19 -33.20 -14.13
N PHE A 17 18.68 -33.04 -12.90
CA PHE A 17 18.58 -34.15 -11.94
C PHE A 17 17.14 -34.66 -11.90
N ALA A 18 16.96 -35.87 -12.41
CA ALA A 18 15.74 -36.65 -12.21
C ALA A 18 15.83 -37.37 -10.86
N THR A 19 14.90 -37.15 -9.96
CA THR A 19 14.75 -37.95 -8.74
C THR A 19 13.44 -38.73 -8.77
N VAL A 20 13.60 -40.02 -8.64
CA VAL A 20 12.61 -41.09 -8.68
C VAL A 20 11.69 -41.01 -7.48
N MET A 21 10.39 -41.05 -7.75
CA MET A 21 9.30 -41.13 -6.78
C MET A 21 9.09 -42.57 -6.34
N CYS A 22 9.23 -42.85 -5.05
CA CYS A 22 8.88 -44.12 -4.44
C CYS A 22 7.56 -44.01 -3.69
N CYS A 23 6.51 -44.60 -4.23
CA CYS A 23 5.20 -44.73 -3.57
C CYS A 23 5.24 -45.80 -2.49
N ILE A 24 4.82 -45.46 -1.28
CA ILE A 24 4.41 -46.47 -0.27
C ILE A 24 2.95 -46.23 0.07
N VAL A 25 2.11 -47.17 -0.36
CA VAL A 25 0.71 -47.32 0.03
C VAL A 25 0.66 -48.15 1.30
N LEU A 26 0.05 -47.66 2.33
CA LEU A 26 -0.39 -48.46 3.50
C LEU A 26 -1.87 -48.26 3.70
N ALA A 27 -2.62 -49.34 3.38
CA ALA A 27 -4.01 -49.51 3.69
C ALA A 27 -4.15 -50.01 5.16
N PHE A 28 -5.06 -49.43 5.90
CA PHE A 28 -5.64 -50.11 7.08
C PHE A 28 -7.15 -50.05 7.01
N SER A 29 -7.69 -51.30 7.09
CA SER A 29 -9.09 -51.68 7.08
C SER A 29 -9.77 -51.32 8.40
N GLY A 30 -11.08 -51.09 8.30
CA GLY A 30 -11.97 -50.76 9.37
C GLY A 30 -12.34 -51.86 10.38
N CYS A 31 -13.05 -51.45 11.39
CA CYS A 31 -14.02 -52.26 12.10
C CYS A 31 -15.10 -51.40 12.80
N SER A 32 -16.32 -51.85 12.66
CA SER A 32 -17.60 -51.27 13.02
C SER A 32 -17.96 -51.49 14.51
N ASN A 33 -18.77 -50.55 15.03
CA ASN A 33 -19.79 -50.51 16.10
C ASN A 33 -19.98 -51.70 17.06
N PRO A 34 -20.55 -51.55 18.31
CA PRO A 34 -21.92 -51.06 18.48
C PRO A 34 -22.21 -50.20 19.74
N THR A 35 -23.33 -49.51 19.65
CA THR A 35 -24.17 -48.82 20.64
C THR A 35 -24.37 -49.56 21.98
N LYS A 36 -24.32 -48.80 23.10
CA LYS A 36 -25.12 -49.09 24.30
C LYS A 36 -25.68 -47.82 24.94
N SER A 37 -27.00 -47.78 25.00
CA SER A 37 -27.86 -46.93 25.79
C SER A 37 -27.68 -47.20 27.28
N SER A 38 -27.63 -46.16 28.12
CA SER A 38 -27.94 -46.26 29.52
C SER A 38 -28.60 -44.98 30.03
N THR A 39 -29.71 -45.21 30.67
CA THR A 39 -30.70 -44.33 31.25
C THR A 39 -30.21 -43.54 32.48
N VAL A 40 -30.75 -42.34 32.60
CA VAL A 40 -30.63 -41.34 33.66
C VAL A 40 -31.36 -41.75 34.94
N PRO A 41 -30.95 -41.26 36.11
CA PRO A 41 -31.90 -40.84 37.14
C PRO A 41 -31.76 -39.35 37.47
N SER A 42 -32.90 -38.69 37.51
CA SER A 42 -33.16 -37.34 37.92
C SER A 42 -32.96 -37.10 39.42
N THR A 43 -32.33 -36.00 39.81
CA THR A 43 -32.38 -35.42 41.17
C THR A 43 -32.69 -33.92 41.13
N PRO A 44 -33.18 -33.29 42.22
CA PRO A 44 -34.16 -32.21 42.16
C PRO A 44 -33.55 -30.81 42.09
N LYS A 45 -34.32 -29.88 41.50
CA LYS A 45 -34.05 -28.46 41.36
C LYS A 45 -34.04 -27.73 42.71
N THR A 46 -32.96 -26.99 42.98
CA THR A 46 -32.92 -25.87 43.94
C THR A 46 -33.09 -24.56 43.18
N PRO A 47 -33.83 -23.56 43.66
CA PRO A 47 -33.99 -22.28 42.93
C PRO A 47 -32.76 -21.41 43.13
N GLY A 48 -31.97 -21.23 42.06
CA GLY A 48 -30.84 -20.35 42.02
C GLY A 48 -31.24 -19.01 41.37
N SER A 49 -30.93 -17.93 42.04
CA SER A 49 -31.05 -16.54 41.68
C SER A 49 -30.62 -16.28 40.24
N SER A 50 -31.49 -15.62 39.47
CA SER A 50 -31.19 -15.08 38.14
C SER A 50 -30.07 -14.03 38.21
N PRO A 51 -29.01 -14.11 37.38
CA PRO A 51 -28.11 -12.98 37.20
C PRO A 51 -28.84 -11.93 36.38
N THR A 52 -29.02 -10.76 36.94
CA THR A 52 -29.47 -9.55 36.27
C THR A 52 -28.54 -9.29 35.09
N SER A 53 -29.04 -9.51 33.86
CA SER A 53 -28.39 -9.15 32.62
C SER A 53 -28.28 -7.62 32.58
N ARG A 54 -27.07 -7.12 32.76
CA ARG A 54 -26.71 -5.73 32.51
C ARG A 54 -26.89 -5.47 31.00
N PRO A 55 -27.54 -4.37 30.56
CA PRO A 55 -27.86 -4.17 29.15
C PRO A 55 -26.61 -4.09 28.32
N GLN A 56 -26.50 -4.90 27.27
CA GLN A 56 -25.42 -4.87 26.26
C GLN A 56 -25.28 -3.53 25.55
N HIS A 57 -26.36 -2.75 25.51
CA HIS A 57 -26.38 -1.38 24.91
C HIS A 57 -25.53 -0.33 25.64
N ALA A 58 -25.26 -0.48 26.94
CA ALA A 58 -24.42 0.48 27.67
C ALA A 58 -22.93 0.39 27.29
N ARG A 59 -22.45 -0.82 26.93
CA ARG A 59 -21.05 -1.02 26.53
C ARG A 59 -20.72 -0.52 25.11
N THR A 60 -21.68 -0.56 24.19
CA THR A 60 -21.50 -0.04 22.83
C THR A 60 -21.42 1.48 22.82
N GLY A 61 -22.30 2.18 23.52
CA GLY A 61 -22.29 3.65 23.60
C GLY A 61 -21.04 4.23 24.28
N GLU A 62 -20.49 3.56 25.29
CA GLU A 62 -19.24 3.98 25.96
C GLU A 62 -18.01 3.81 25.03
N SER A 63 -17.95 2.73 24.28
CA SER A 63 -16.90 2.48 23.28
C SER A 63 -16.96 3.48 22.11
N GLU A 64 -18.15 3.81 21.62
CA GLU A 64 -18.36 4.81 20.58
C GLU A 64 -17.94 6.22 21.04
N ALA A 65 -18.30 6.62 22.27
CA ALA A 65 -17.92 7.92 22.85
C ALA A 65 -16.41 8.06 23.03
N ILE A 66 -15.72 6.99 23.45
CA ILE A 66 -14.25 6.97 23.57
C ILE A 66 -13.61 7.12 22.18
N THR A 67 -14.08 6.38 21.18
CA THR A 67 -13.56 6.45 19.81
C THR A 67 -13.75 7.84 19.20
N GLU A 68 -14.92 8.45 19.40
CA GLU A 68 -15.21 9.81 18.95
C GLU A 68 -14.31 10.85 19.67
N GLY A 69 -14.08 10.67 20.96
CA GLY A 69 -13.16 11.51 21.74
C GLY A 69 -11.73 11.46 21.24
N ILE A 70 -11.21 10.28 20.91
CA ILE A 70 -9.89 10.07 20.33
C ILE A 70 -9.79 10.77 18.97
N LEU A 71 -10.77 10.57 18.09
CA LEU A 71 -10.77 11.20 16.76
C LEU A 71 -10.80 12.73 16.86
N ARG A 72 -11.59 13.28 17.77
CA ARG A 72 -11.62 14.75 18.01
C ARG A 72 -10.26 15.28 18.46
N ALA A 73 -9.57 14.58 19.36
CA ALA A 73 -8.22 14.97 19.82
C ALA A 73 -7.21 14.92 18.65
N GLN A 74 -7.27 13.88 17.83
CA GLN A 74 -6.42 13.74 16.64
C GLN A 74 -6.67 14.87 15.64
N LEU A 75 -7.93 15.17 15.32
CA LEU A 75 -8.28 16.28 14.42
C LEU A 75 -7.86 17.64 14.98
N ALA A 76 -7.99 17.89 16.30
CA ALA A 76 -7.52 19.11 16.93
C ALA A 76 -6.00 19.27 16.81
N LYS A 77 -5.24 18.18 17.00
CA LYS A 77 -3.79 18.18 16.78
C LYS A 77 -3.42 18.49 15.34
N VAL A 78 -4.10 17.86 14.37
CA VAL A 78 -3.91 18.12 12.94
C VAL A 78 -4.17 19.58 12.61
N GLN A 79 -5.28 20.13 13.08
CA GLN A 79 -5.63 21.54 12.88
C GLN A 79 -4.57 22.49 13.47
N GLN A 80 -4.07 22.20 14.67
CA GLN A 80 -3.00 22.97 15.31
C GLN A 80 -1.74 23.01 14.43
N ILE A 81 -1.34 21.86 13.86
CA ILE A 81 -0.18 21.77 12.95
C ILE A 81 -0.45 22.58 11.69
N MET A 82 -1.61 22.38 11.05
CA MET A 82 -1.95 23.02 9.77
C MET A 82 -1.98 24.54 9.83
N VAL A 83 -2.40 25.13 10.97
CA VAL A 83 -2.42 26.59 11.18
C VAL A 83 -1.00 27.18 11.13
N GLY A 84 0.00 26.43 11.62
CA GLY A 84 1.41 26.85 11.59
C GLY A 84 2.14 26.61 10.26
N MET A 85 1.53 25.91 9.30
CA MET A 85 2.21 25.54 8.05
C MET A 85 2.12 26.63 6.99
N SER A 86 3.28 26.96 6.39
CA SER A 86 3.35 27.75 5.16
C SER A 86 2.79 26.95 3.97
N LEU A 87 2.50 27.63 2.86
CA LEU A 87 2.08 26.95 1.62
C LEU A 87 3.14 25.96 1.13
N ASP A 88 4.43 26.31 1.22
CA ASP A 88 5.53 25.42 0.82
C ASP A 88 5.58 24.14 1.65
N GLN A 89 5.39 24.27 2.97
CA GLN A 89 5.28 23.11 3.85
C GLN A 89 4.06 22.25 3.54
N LYS A 90 2.93 22.84 3.20
CA LYS A 90 1.73 22.09 2.78
C LYS A 90 1.95 21.35 1.48
N LEU A 91 2.50 22.02 0.46
CA LEU A 91 2.78 21.41 -0.84
C LEU A 91 3.86 20.34 -0.76
N GLY A 92 4.88 20.52 0.07
CA GLY A 92 5.90 19.51 0.33
C GLY A 92 5.31 18.21 0.92
N GLN A 93 4.29 18.31 1.81
CA GLN A 93 3.64 17.11 2.37
C GLN A 93 2.90 16.27 1.31
N LEU A 94 2.57 16.84 0.16
CA LEU A 94 1.94 16.13 -0.95
C LEU A 94 2.96 15.34 -1.81
N ILE A 95 4.23 15.31 -1.42
CA ILE A 95 5.30 14.68 -2.21
C ILE A 95 5.94 13.53 -1.42
N MET A 96 5.95 12.35 -2.01
CA MET A 96 6.76 11.20 -1.61
C MET A 96 7.85 10.98 -2.66
N LEU A 97 9.09 10.89 -2.21
CA LEU A 97 10.25 10.75 -3.08
C LEU A 97 10.55 9.29 -3.36
N GLU A 98 10.98 9.00 -4.57
CA GLU A 98 11.78 7.83 -4.82
C GLU A 98 13.25 8.17 -4.54
N TYR A 99 13.82 7.58 -3.49
CA TYR A 99 15.19 7.87 -3.09
C TYR A 99 16.19 7.05 -3.92
N LEU A 100 17.12 7.71 -4.59
CA LEU A 100 18.18 7.07 -5.36
C LEU A 100 19.51 7.12 -4.61
N GLY A 101 20.21 5.99 -4.55
CA GLY A 101 21.50 5.84 -3.88
C GLY A 101 21.38 5.60 -2.37
N ASN A 102 22.51 5.76 -1.67
CA ASN A 102 22.61 5.45 -0.24
C ASN A 102 23.36 6.53 0.58
N SER A 103 23.42 7.76 0.11
CA SER A 103 24.06 8.87 0.83
C SER A 103 23.01 9.79 1.45
N TYR A 104 23.14 10.11 2.74
CA TYR A 104 22.27 11.03 3.42
C TYR A 104 22.88 12.42 3.64
N GLU A 105 24.04 12.46 4.33
CA GLU A 105 24.70 13.70 4.71
C GLU A 105 25.14 14.51 3.49
N GLY A 106 24.64 15.75 3.37
CA GLY A 106 24.90 16.62 2.22
C GLY A 106 24.24 16.19 0.93
N SER A 107 23.36 15.17 0.97
CA SER A 107 22.67 14.65 -0.23
C SER A 107 21.49 15.52 -0.66
N GLY A 108 21.02 15.27 -1.88
CA GLY A 108 19.75 15.82 -2.36
C GLY A 108 18.58 15.45 -1.48
N LEU A 109 18.55 14.22 -0.92
CA LEU A 109 17.49 13.77 -0.02
C LEU A 109 17.43 14.63 1.26
N GLN A 110 18.58 14.86 1.92
CA GLN A 110 18.63 15.73 3.10
C GLN A 110 18.11 17.13 2.77
N TYR A 111 18.50 17.69 1.63
CA TYR A 111 18.03 19.01 1.19
C TYR A 111 16.50 19.01 0.97
N MET A 112 15.97 18.00 0.27
CA MET A 112 14.52 17.90 0.00
C MET A 112 13.71 17.78 1.29
N ILE A 113 14.18 17.01 2.27
CA ILE A 113 13.54 16.87 3.59
C ILE A 113 13.60 18.20 4.36
N ALA A 114 14.80 18.76 4.54
CA ALA A 114 15.01 19.89 5.45
C ALA A 114 14.61 21.25 4.86
N ARG A 115 14.60 21.39 3.52
CA ARG A 115 14.40 22.68 2.84
C ARG A 115 13.21 22.72 1.89
N GLN A 116 12.79 21.57 1.35
CA GLN A 116 11.63 21.48 0.47
C GLN A 116 10.44 20.81 1.13
N PHE A 117 10.57 20.39 2.41
CA PHE A 117 9.51 19.94 3.30
C PHE A 117 8.73 18.70 2.80
N VAL A 118 9.38 17.84 2.01
CA VAL A 118 8.73 16.65 1.45
C VAL A 118 8.09 15.78 2.53
N GLY A 119 6.93 15.20 2.22
CA GLY A 119 6.10 14.45 3.16
C GLY A 119 6.64 13.06 3.47
N GLY A 120 7.45 12.48 2.58
CA GLY A 120 8.01 11.16 2.74
C GLY A 120 8.98 10.76 1.64
N PHE A 121 9.56 9.57 1.79
CA PHE A 121 10.37 8.91 0.77
C PHE A 121 10.23 7.40 0.90
N MET A 122 10.60 6.68 -0.15
CA MET A 122 10.59 5.22 -0.14
C MET A 122 11.99 4.65 -0.33
N TYR A 123 12.23 3.52 0.36
CA TYR A 123 13.39 2.68 0.14
C TYR A 123 13.08 1.61 -0.91
N GLN A 124 14.00 1.46 -1.86
CA GLN A 124 13.99 0.39 -2.84
C GLN A 124 15.39 -0.23 -2.96
N GLU A 125 15.47 -1.54 -2.92
CA GLU A 125 16.76 -2.25 -3.10
C GLU A 125 17.35 -1.97 -4.49
N SER A 126 16.51 -1.94 -5.53
CA SER A 126 16.92 -1.60 -6.91
C SER A 126 17.53 -0.20 -7.05
N ASN A 127 17.27 0.70 -6.12
CA ASN A 127 17.82 2.07 -6.08
C ASN A 127 19.12 2.17 -5.27
N HIS A 128 19.75 1.03 -4.94
CA HIS A 128 20.98 0.97 -4.17
C HIS A 128 20.88 1.50 -2.73
N ASN A 129 19.67 1.58 -2.18
CA ASN A 129 19.44 2.15 -0.85
C ASN A 129 20.02 1.30 0.28
N PHE A 130 20.22 0.00 0.03
CA PHE A 130 20.73 -0.97 0.99
C PHE A 130 22.14 -1.46 0.66
N ASP A 131 22.84 -0.79 -0.27
CA ASP A 131 24.26 -1.05 -0.50
C ASP A 131 25.10 -0.55 0.68
N ALA A 132 26.32 -1.08 0.81
CA ALA A 132 27.24 -0.64 1.85
C ALA A 132 27.45 0.89 1.84
N PRO A 133 27.44 1.56 3.00
CA PRO A 133 27.46 1.01 4.37
C PRO A 133 26.07 0.69 4.95
N TYR A 134 24.97 0.79 4.20
CA TYR A 134 23.59 0.57 4.69
C TYR A 134 23.10 -0.85 4.43
N ASP A 135 23.99 -1.82 4.50
CA ASP A 135 23.75 -3.25 4.39
C ASP A 135 23.42 -3.93 5.74
N LYS A 136 23.20 -3.15 6.80
CA LYS A 136 22.86 -3.61 8.16
C LYS A 136 21.65 -2.85 8.72
N ILE A 137 20.81 -3.56 9.44
CA ILE A 137 19.59 -3.02 10.07
C ILE A 137 19.88 -1.75 10.89
N SER A 138 20.91 -1.76 11.72
CA SER A 138 21.26 -0.61 12.58
C SER A 138 21.64 0.64 11.78
N GLN A 139 22.23 0.47 10.63
CA GLN A 139 22.67 1.57 9.76
C GLN A 139 21.48 2.18 9.01
N VAL A 140 20.58 1.35 8.47
CA VAL A 140 19.33 1.83 7.86
C VAL A 140 18.44 2.51 8.90
N ALA A 141 18.29 1.92 10.08
CA ALA A 141 17.57 2.55 11.21
C ALA A 141 18.19 3.89 11.62
N GLY A 142 19.54 3.99 11.60
CA GLY A 142 20.27 5.23 11.83
C GLY A 142 20.00 6.28 10.77
N PHE A 143 19.95 5.88 9.49
CA PHE A 143 19.59 6.74 8.37
C PHE A 143 18.15 7.27 8.51
N SER A 144 17.18 6.37 8.68
CA SER A 144 15.75 6.73 8.86
C SER A 144 15.55 7.71 10.01
N ARG A 145 16.26 7.51 11.14
CA ARG A 145 16.22 8.40 12.29
C ARG A 145 16.79 9.79 11.99
N ARG A 146 17.90 9.89 11.25
CA ARG A 146 18.44 11.20 10.83
C ARG A 146 17.49 11.93 9.91
N ALA A 147 16.92 11.23 8.92
CA ALA A 147 15.91 11.78 8.03
C ALA A 147 14.69 12.31 8.81
N MET A 148 14.22 11.53 9.78
CA MET A 148 13.10 11.92 10.65
C MET A 148 13.42 13.15 11.51
N ASN A 149 14.66 13.28 12.03
CA ASN A 149 15.09 14.41 12.83
C ASN A 149 15.24 15.72 12.03
N ASP A 150 15.61 15.64 10.75
CA ASP A 150 15.76 16.81 9.87
C ASP A 150 14.42 17.31 9.31
N ALA A 151 13.37 16.49 9.43
CA ALA A 151 12.05 16.81 8.90
C ALA A 151 11.27 17.77 9.82
N HIS A 152 10.65 18.81 9.24
CA HIS A 152 9.74 19.72 9.98
C HIS A 152 8.45 19.02 10.42
N ILE A 153 7.94 18.12 9.60
CA ILE A 153 6.82 17.23 9.89
C ILE A 153 7.35 15.80 9.74
N PRO A 154 7.16 14.91 10.72
CA PRO A 154 7.62 13.54 10.64
C PRO A 154 7.24 12.85 9.33
N LEU A 155 8.19 12.07 8.77
CA LEU A 155 8.12 11.52 7.42
C LEU A 155 7.27 10.25 7.33
N LEU A 156 6.61 10.08 6.22
CA LEU A 156 6.22 8.77 5.71
C LEU A 156 7.46 8.11 5.10
N ILE A 157 7.93 7.03 5.67
CA ILE A 157 9.06 6.24 5.15
C ILE A 157 8.50 4.90 4.70
N ALA A 158 8.51 4.65 3.40
CA ALA A 158 7.84 3.53 2.77
C ALA A 158 8.81 2.52 2.13
N THR A 159 8.30 1.36 1.80
CA THR A 159 8.92 0.36 0.90
C THR A 159 7.82 -0.53 0.31
N ASP A 160 8.18 -1.32 -0.72
CA ASP A 160 7.34 -2.40 -1.25
C ASP A 160 7.75 -3.74 -0.64
N GLN A 161 7.02 -4.22 0.33
CA GLN A 161 7.28 -5.51 0.97
C GLN A 161 6.09 -6.45 0.79
N GLU A 162 5.82 -6.87 -0.47
CA GLU A 162 4.68 -7.73 -0.82
C GLU A 162 4.93 -9.22 -0.49
N GLY A 163 6.20 -9.62 -0.49
CA GLY A 163 6.64 -11.02 -0.55
C GLY A 163 6.85 -11.51 -1.99
N GLY A 164 7.39 -12.71 -2.15
CA GLY A 164 7.67 -13.28 -3.46
C GLY A 164 8.65 -12.42 -4.30
N GLN A 165 8.19 -11.97 -5.47
CA GLN A 165 8.98 -11.15 -6.40
C GLN A 165 9.33 -9.77 -5.85
N VAL A 166 8.38 -9.15 -5.12
CA VAL A 166 8.53 -7.80 -4.57
C VAL A 166 8.78 -7.91 -3.07
N ASN A 167 10.03 -8.08 -2.72
CA ASN A 167 10.48 -8.38 -1.35
C ASN A 167 11.76 -7.60 -1.07
N ARG A 168 11.62 -6.27 -0.83
CA ARG A 168 12.76 -5.34 -0.77
C ARG A 168 13.67 -5.55 0.44
N LEU A 169 13.15 -6.19 1.50
CA LEU A 169 13.88 -6.41 2.74
C LEU A 169 14.57 -7.78 2.83
N TYR A 170 14.62 -8.54 1.72
CA TYR A 170 15.18 -9.90 1.71
C TYR A 170 16.63 -9.98 2.16
N ILE A 171 17.42 -8.94 1.94
CA ILE A 171 18.83 -8.88 2.31
C ILE A 171 19.05 -8.87 3.83
N PHE A 172 18.06 -8.39 4.60
CA PHE A 172 18.12 -8.33 6.05
C PHE A 172 17.46 -9.50 6.74
N HIS A 173 16.40 -10.05 6.15
CA HIS A 173 15.47 -10.94 6.84
C HIS A 173 15.11 -12.21 6.05
N GLY A 174 15.52 -12.31 4.78
CA GLY A 174 15.10 -13.38 3.89
C GLY A 174 13.74 -13.08 3.23
N TYR A 175 13.18 -14.08 2.60
CA TYR A 175 12.00 -13.93 1.75
C TYR A 175 10.70 -14.23 2.51
N LEU A 176 9.67 -13.40 2.29
CA LEU A 176 8.28 -13.74 2.57
C LEU A 176 7.68 -14.51 1.37
N PRO A 177 6.69 -15.39 1.59
CA PRO A 177 5.97 -16.05 0.51
C PRO A 177 5.22 -15.03 -0.35
N SER A 178 5.02 -15.37 -1.61
CA SER A 178 4.22 -14.56 -2.54
C SER A 178 2.72 -14.62 -2.21
N ALA A 179 1.94 -13.68 -2.74
CA ALA A 179 0.50 -13.58 -2.50
C ALA A 179 -0.24 -14.86 -2.94
N ASP A 180 0.07 -15.40 -4.13
CA ASP A 180 -0.50 -16.65 -4.62
C ASP A 180 -0.14 -17.84 -3.72
N ALA A 181 1.11 -17.91 -3.23
CA ALA A 181 1.54 -18.96 -2.30
C ALA A 181 0.81 -18.87 -0.96
N MET A 182 0.60 -17.66 -0.42
CA MET A 182 -0.21 -17.45 0.78
C MET A 182 -1.65 -17.91 0.57
N ALA A 183 -2.27 -17.54 -0.57
CA ALA A 183 -3.63 -17.93 -0.90
C ALA A 183 -3.78 -19.44 -1.13
N ALA A 184 -2.79 -20.10 -1.76
CA ALA A 184 -2.78 -21.53 -2.01
C ALA A 184 -2.80 -22.39 -0.72
N THR A 185 -2.45 -21.82 0.43
CA THR A 185 -2.56 -22.51 1.74
C THR A 185 -4.00 -22.79 2.16
N GLY A 186 -4.99 -22.09 1.60
CA GLY A 186 -6.38 -22.17 2.05
C GLY A 186 -6.63 -21.54 3.43
N ASN A 187 -5.61 -20.92 4.05
CA ASN A 187 -5.69 -20.36 5.40
C ASN A 187 -5.29 -18.87 5.44
N PRO A 188 -6.24 -17.93 5.59
CA PRO A 188 -5.94 -16.50 5.63
C PRO A 188 -5.06 -16.05 6.80
N HIS A 189 -4.95 -16.85 7.86
CA HIS A 189 -4.04 -16.54 8.98
C HIS A 189 -2.58 -16.52 8.54
N VAL A 190 -2.21 -17.26 7.48
CA VAL A 190 -0.86 -17.19 6.90
C VAL A 190 -0.58 -15.77 6.41
N ALA A 191 -1.51 -15.14 5.70
CA ALA A 191 -1.34 -13.76 5.23
C ALA A 191 -1.28 -12.76 6.40
N LEU A 192 -2.09 -12.94 7.46
CA LEU A 192 -2.02 -12.13 8.69
C LEU A 192 -0.64 -12.24 9.35
N ASP A 193 -0.10 -13.44 9.48
CA ASP A 193 1.21 -13.69 10.08
C ASP A 193 2.34 -13.07 9.24
N GLN A 194 2.24 -13.15 7.92
CA GLN A 194 3.23 -12.55 7.02
C GLN A 194 3.18 -11.01 7.06
N GLY A 195 2.00 -10.38 7.06
CA GLY A 195 1.85 -8.94 7.27
C GLY A 195 2.39 -8.48 8.63
N THR A 196 2.14 -9.28 9.68
CA THR A 196 2.71 -9.03 11.02
C THR A 196 4.24 -9.12 11.01
N GLN A 197 4.80 -10.09 10.29
CA GLN A 197 6.25 -10.25 10.18
C GLN A 197 6.88 -9.12 9.36
N ALA A 198 6.25 -8.72 8.24
CA ALA A 198 6.67 -7.58 7.43
C ALA A 198 6.70 -6.29 8.27
N ALA A 199 5.65 -6.02 9.05
CA ALA A 199 5.61 -4.87 9.94
C ALA A 199 6.77 -4.85 10.94
N LYS A 200 7.06 -5.98 11.59
CA LYS A 200 8.17 -6.07 12.54
C LYS A 200 9.53 -5.79 11.89
N TRP A 201 9.73 -6.28 10.67
CA TRP A 201 10.96 -6.05 9.91
C TRP A 201 11.13 -4.58 9.54
N MET A 202 10.06 -3.97 9.02
CA MET A 202 10.06 -2.55 8.64
C MET A 202 10.34 -1.63 9.82
N LEU A 203 9.69 -1.84 10.96
CA LEU A 203 9.90 -1.01 12.15
C LEU A 203 11.33 -1.07 12.68
N GLN A 204 12.04 -2.20 12.52
CA GLN A 204 13.46 -2.29 12.87
C GLN A 204 14.35 -1.38 12.03
N LEU A 205 13.92 -1.06 10.80
CA LEU A 205 14.60 -0.18 9.86
C LEU A 205 14.14 1.29 9.95
N GLY A 206 13.12 1.56 10.77
CA GLY A 206 12.47 2.87 10.85
C GLY A 206 11.54 3.17 9.68
N ILE A 207 11.09 2.12 8.96
CA ILE A 207 10.08 2.19 7.90
C ILE A 207 8.71 2.07 8.55
N ASN A 208 7.76 2.95 8.19
CA ASN A 208 6.45 3.07 8.81
C ASN A 208 5.26 2.87 7.84
N ALA A 209 5.55 2.61 6.56
CA ALA A 209 4.54 2.31 5.55
C ALA A 209 4.98 1.19 4.60
N ASP A 210 4.06 0.32 4.25
CA ASP A 210 4.21 -0.71 3.23
C ASP A 210 3.29 -0.38 2.05
N LEU A 211 3.86 -0.26 0.85
CA LEU A 211 3.09 -0.12 -0.37
C LEU A 211 2.57 -1.51 -0.81
N ALA A 212 1.86 -2.16 0.09
CA ALA A 212 1.23 -3.48 -0.02
C ALA A 212 -0.03 -3.53 0.90
N PRO A 213 -0.96 -4.46 0.66
CA PRO A 213 -0.94 -5.57 -0.31
C PRO A 213 -1.49 -5.20 -1.69
N VAL A 214 -1.14 -6.04 -2.69
CA VAL A 214 -1.77 -6.04 -4.02
C VAL A 214 -3.18 -6.61 -3.90
N VAL A 215 -4.17 -5.92 -4.49
CA VAL A 215 -5.59 -6.35 -4.52
C VAL A 215 -6.14 -6.52 -5.94
N ASP A 216 -5.24 -6.55 -6.92
CA ASP A 216 -5.59 -6.84 -8.31
C ASP A 216 -6.14 -8.26 -8.44
N VAL A 217 -7.17 -8.44 -9.28
CA VAL A 217 -7.85 -9.72 -9.49
C VAL A 217 -7.27 -10.41 -10.73
N HIS A 218 -6.68 -11.58 -10.53
CA HIS A 218 -6.02 -12.35 -11.59
C HIS A 218 -7.03 -12.84 -12.63
N THR A 219 -7.13 -12.18 -13.77
CA THR A 219 -8.03 -12.57 -14.86
C THR A 219 -7.33 -12.86 -16.19
N VAL A 220 -6.08 -12.39 -16.29
CA VAL A 220 -5.12 -12.71 -17.35
C VAL A 220 -3.75 -12.87 -16.70
N ASP A 221 -2.75 -13.36 -17.40
CA ASP A 221 -1.37 -13.45 -16.90
C ASP A 221 -0.59 -12.18 -17.27
N PRO A 222 -0.69 -11.12 -16.47
CA PRO A 222 0.03 -9.88 -16.74
C PRO A 222 1.52 -10.06 -16.44
N PRO A 223 2.41 -9.43 -17.23
CA PRO A 223 3.86 -9.68 -17.15
C PRO A 223 4.47 -9.42 -15.79
N VAL A 224 3.92 -8.44 -15.04
CA VAL A 224 4.50 -7.92 -13.78
C VAL A 224 3.74 -8.31 -12.52
N LEU A 225 2.56 -8.93 -12.63
CA LEU A 225 1.73 -9.22 -11.46
C LEU A 225 1.74 -10.69 -11.05
N GLN A 226 1.86 -11.61 -11.97
CA GLN A 226 1.99 -13.07 -11.75
C GLN A 226 1.67 -13.52 -10.30
N SER A 227 2.70 -13.92 -9.53
CA SER A 227 2.57 -14.39 -8.15
C SER A 227 2.22 -13.30 -7.12
N ARG A 228 2.13 -12.01 -7.54
CA ARG A 228 1.78 -10.90 -6.64
C ARG A 228 0.28 -10.82 -6.31
N MET A 229 -0.58 -11.54 -7.04
CA MET A 229 -2.04 -11.54 -6.84
C MET A 229 -2.50 -12.70 -5.97
N PHE A 230 -3.46 -12.47 -5.07
CA PHE A 230 -4.02 -13.51 -4.18
C PHE A 230 -4.98 -14.47 -4.87
N GLY A 231 -5.41 -14.18 -6.09
CA GLY A 231 -6.28 -15.08 -6.86
C GLY A 231 -7.19 -14.38 -7.87
N SER A 232 -8.11 -15.15 -8.44
CA SER A 232 -9.02 -14.73 -9.52
C SER A 232 -10.45 -14.43 -9.05
N ASP A 233 -10.75 -14.67 -7.77
CA ASP A 233 -12.04 -14.31 -7.17
C ASP A 233 -11.88 -13.07 -6.28
N PRO A 234 -12.65 -11.98 -6.52
CA PRO A 234 -12.53 -10.74 -5.76
C PRO A 234 -12.71 -10.90 -4.24
N ARG A 235 -13.52 -11.86 -3.79
CA ARG A 235 -13.73 -12.13 -2.35
C ARG A 235 -12.52 -12.81 -1.73
N THR A 236 -11.91 -13.74 -2.45
CA THR A 236 -10.66 -14.40 -2.04
C THR A 236 -9.54 -13.36 -1.95
N VAL A 237 -9.39 -12.49 -2.96
CA VAL A 237 -8.42 -11.39 -2.93
C VAL A 237 -8.65 -10.51 -1.70
N ALA A 238 -9.87 -10.03 -1.46
CA ALA A 238 -10.18 -9.20 -0.31
C ALA A 238 -9.95 -9.91 1.04
N LEU A 239 -10.17 -11.22 1.12
CA LEU A 239 -9.96 -12.01 2.34
C LEU A 239 -8.48 -12.09 2.72
N TYR A 240 -7.61 -12.48 1.78
CA TYR A 240 -6.19 -12.66 2.04
C TYR A 240 -5.45 -11.31 2.13
N ALA A 241 -5.71 -10.39 1.20
CA ALA A 241 -5.17 -9.03 1.26
C ALA A 241 -5.60 -8.31 2.54
N GLY A 242 -6.87 -8.49 2.97
CA GLY A 242 -7.36 -7.94 4.23
C GLY A 242 -6.68 -8.52 5.46
N ALA A 243 -6.34 -9.80 5.44
CA ALA A 243 -5.59 -10.44 6.50
C ALA A 243 -4.14 -9.89 6.57
N TYR A 244 -3.47 -9.76 5.43
CA TYR A 244 -2.13 -9.16 5.33
C TYR A 244 -2.15 -7.70 5.82
N LEU A 245 -3.10 -6.89 5.34
CA LEU A 245 -3.29 -5.50 5.75
C LEU A 245 -3.48 -5.37 7.27
N ASN A 246 -4.32 -6.24 7.87
CA ASN A 246 -4.49 -6.27 9.32
C ASN A 246 -3.18 -6.61 10.04
N GLY A 247 -2.36 -7.49 9.48
CA GLY A 247 -1.03 -7.80 10.01
C GLY A 247 -0.14 -6.57 10.07
N LEU A 248 -0.16 -5.74 9.04
CA LEU A 248 0.56 -4.45 9.00
C LEU A 248 -0.03 -3.45 10.00
N GLN A 249 -1.30 -3.12 9.84
CA GLN A 249 -1.94 -1.99 10.55
C GLN A 249 -2.05 -2.23 12.05
N ASN A 250 -2.34 -3.46 12.49
CA ASN A 250 -2.37 -3.83 13.92
C ASN A 250 -0.99 -3.76 14.59
N ASN A 251 0.09 -3.71 13.82
CA ASN A 251 1.45 -3.53 14.32
C ASN A 251 2.01 -2.12 14.06
N GLY A 252 1.17 -1.15 13.71
CA GLY A 252 1.55 0.26 13.60
C GLY A 252 2.26 0.62 12.29
N VAL A 253 2.15 -0.22 11.24
CA VAL A 253 2.63 0.07 9.89
C VAL A 253 1.45 0.39 8.99
N ILE A 254 1.53 1.50 8.27
CA ILE A 254 0.54 1.91 7.27
C ILE A 254 0.58 0.90 6.12
N GLY A 255 -0.56 0.27 5.81
CA GLY A 255 -0.69 -0.55 4.62
C GLY A 255 -1.36 0.22 3.49
N CYS A 256 -0.96 -0.09 2.25
CA CYS A 256 -1.43 0.57 1.03
C CYS A 256 -1.98 -0.46 0.04
N LEU A 257 -3.28 -0.39 -0.26
CA LEU A 257 -3.87 -1.24 -1.29
C LEU A 257 -3.45 -0.77 -2.67
N LYS A 258 -3.09 -1.69 -3.57
CA LYS A 258 -2.70 -1.37 -4.95
C LYS A 258 -3.11 -2.46 -5.94
N HIS A 259 -3.29 -2.08 -7.20
CA HIS A 259 -3.14 -0.79 -7.86
C HIS A 259 -4.53 -0.29 -8.32
N PHE A 260 -5.07 0.72 -7.67
CA PHE A 260 -6.44 1.20 -7.97
C PHE A 260 -6.51 1.84 -9.37
N PRO A 261 -7.54 1.53 -10.19
CA PRO A 261 -8.74 0.74 -9.92
C PRO A 261 -8.62 -0.76 -10.22
N GLY A 262 -7.46 -1.26 -10.65
CA GLY A 262 -7.15 -2.67 -10.85
C GLY A 262 -6.31 -2.94 -12.12
N LEU A 263 -5.18 -3.64 -11.96
CA LEU A 263 -4.28 -4.05 -13.04
C LEU A 263 -4.43 -5.53 -13.43
N GLY A 264 -5.33 -6.29 -12.78
CA GLY A 264 -5.41 -7.75 -12.99
C GLY A 264 -5.92 -8.21 -14.36
N ALA A 265 -6.26 -7.26 -15.25
CA ALA A 265 -6.68 -7.51 -16.62
C ALA A 265 -5.74 -6.93 -17.69
N VAL A 266 -4.61 -6.32 -17.30
CA VAL A 266 -3.67 -5.76 -18.26
C VAL A 266 -2.81 -6.85 -18.90
N THR A 267 -2.44 -6.65 -20.16
CA THR A 267 -1.56 -7.56 -20.92
C THR A 267 -0.21 -6.95 -21.24
N SER A 268 0.02 -5.69 -20.84
CA SER A 268 1.27 -4.96 -20.99
C SER A 268 1.72 -4.37 -19.66
N ASP A 269 3.02 -4.16 -19.53
CA ASP A 269 3.64 -3.56 -18.35
C ASP A 269 3.42 -2.04 -18.33
N PRO A 270 2.89 -1.44 -17.24
CA PRO A 270 2.80 0.01 -17.09
C PRO A 270 4.16 0.73 -17.19
N HIS A 271 5.25 0.06 -16.83
CA HIS A 271 6.60 0.61 -16.98
C HIS A 271 7.02 0.81 -18.45
N ASP A 272 6.41 0.09 -19.39
CA ASP A 272 6.73 0.17 -20.82
C ASP A 272 5.76 1.08 -21.60
N GLY A 273 4.58 1.40 -21.04
CA GLY A 273 3.56 2.23 -21.67
C GLY A 273 2.22 2.17 -20.96
N LEU A 274 1.24 2.94 -21.42
CA LEU A 274 -0.09 3.02 -20.78
C LEU A 274 -0.94 1.79 -21.13
N PRO A 275 -1.17 0.85 -20.20
CA PRO A 275 -2.06 -0.29 -20.44
C PRO A 275 -3.52 0.14 -20.46
N THR A 276 -4.36 -0.64 -21.14
CA THR A 276 -5.79 -0.37 -21.26
C THR A 276 -6.62 -1.58 -20.84
N VAL A 277 -7.60 -1.36 -19.97
CA VAL A 277 -8.60 -2.34 -19.57
C VAL A 277 -9.94 -1.99 -20.22
N THR A 278 -10.39 -2.82 -21.17
CA THR A 278 -11.59 -2.53 -22.03
C THR A 278 -12.88 -3.11 -21.47
N ARG A 279 -12.95 -3.40 -20.18
CA ARG A 279 -14.17 -3.89 -19.53
C ARG A 279 -15.26 -2.82 -19.48
N SER A 280 -16.52 -3.25 -19.53
CA SER A 280 -17.67 -2.40 -19.22
C SER A 280 -17.63 -1.96 -17.74
N LEU A 281 -18.31 -0.87 -17.39
CA LEU A 281 -18.40 -0.40 -16.00
C LEU A 281 -18.94 -1.50 -15.07
N THR A 282 -19.97 -2.23 -15.50
CA THR A 282 -20.56 -3.34 -14.72
C THR A 282 -19.55 -4.48 -14.46
N GLU A 283 -18.65 -4.77 -15.40
CA GLU A 283 -17.59 -5.76 -15.20
C GLU A 283 -16.52 -5.22 -14.25
N LEU A 284 -16.11 -3.96 -14.39
CA LEU A 284 -15.19 -3.29 -13.46
C LEU A 284 -15.74 -3.31 -12.03
N GLU A 285 -17.00 -2.98 -11.83
CA GLU A 285 -17.66 -3.02 -10.51
C GLU A 285 -17.67 -4.42 -9.88
N LYS A 286 -17.84 -5.47 -10.70
CA LYS A 286 -17.94 -6.85 -10.22
C LYS A 286 -16.57 -7.50 -9.99
N ILE A 287 -15.53 -7.06 -10.68
CA ILE A 287 -14.22 -7.71 -10.68
C ILE A 287 -13.18 -6.78 -10.05
N ASP A 288 -12.82 -5.69 -10.72
CA ASP A 288 -11.66 -4.88 -10.37
C ASP A 288 -11.92 -3.99 -9.15
N LEU A 289 -13.10 -3.37 -9.06
CA LEU A 289 -13.51 -2.49 -7.95
C LEU A 289 -14.05 -3.26 -6.74
N ALA A 290 -14.46 -4.52 -6.93
CA ALA A 290 -15.08 -5.31 -5.86
C ALA A 290 -14.16 -5.54 -4.65
N PRO A 291 -12.86 -5.88 -4.79
CA PRO A 291 -11.96 -5.99 -3.64
C PRO A 291 -11.87 -4.67 -2.86
N TYR A 292 -11.72 -3.53 -3.55
CA TYR A 292 -11.63 -2.21 -2.91
C TYR A 292 -12.87 -1.90 -2.09
N LYS A 293 -14.07 -2.13 -2.66
CA LYS A 293 -15.34 -1.95 -1.95
C LYS A 293 -15.39 -2.77 -0.66
N LEU A 294 -15.03 -4.05 -0.74
CA LEU A 294 -15.00 -4.95 0.43
C LEU A 294 -13.94 -4.50 1.45
N MET A 295 -12.75 -4.10 0.98
CA MET A 295 -11.63 -3.70 1.83
C MET A 295 -11.91 -2.38 2.56
N ILE A 296 -12.47 -1.38 1.87
CA ILE A 296 -12.84 -0.08 2.47
C ILE A 296 -13.87 -0.30 3.59
N GLN A 297 -14.90 -1.11 3.34
CA GLN A 297 -15.97 -1.35 4.29
C GLN A 297 -15.54 -2.17 5.52
N LYS A 298 -14.61 -3.11 5.34
CA LYS A 298 -14.31 -4.10 6.38
C LYS A 298 -12.96 -3.89 7.07
N TYR A 299 -11.95 -3.45 6.32
CA TYR A 299 -10.56 -3.44 6.79
C TYR A 299 -9.98 -2.03 6.95
N HIS A 300 -10.69 -1.00 6.48
CA HIS A 300 -10.33 0.42 6.64
C HIS A 300 -8.86 0.70 6.27
N PRO A 301 -8.47 0.50 4.99
CA PRO A 301 -7.09 0.74 4.57
C PRO A 301 -6.69 2.19 4.83
N ALA A 302 -5.50 2.39 5.38
CA ALA A 302 -4.97 3.72 5.66
C ALA A 302 -4.59 4.46 4.38
N MET A 303 -4.12 3.71 3.36
CA MET A 303 -3.67 4.26 2.09
C MET A 303 -4.12 3.38 0.92
N ILE A 304 -4.37 4.00 -0.23
CA ILE A 304 -4.64 3.34 -1.51
C ILE A 304 -3.75 3.99 -2.57
N MET A 305 -3.09 3.19 -3.40
CA MET A 305 -2.29 3.64 -4.54
C MET A 305 -3.14 3.60 -5.80
N SER A 306 -3.26 4.75 -6.46
CA SER A 306 -3.79 4.85 -7.82
C SER A 306 -2.70 4.52 -8.85
N THR A 307 -3.06 4.13 -10.07
CA THR A 307 -2.07 3.67 -11.05
C THR A 307 -2.35 4.15 -12.47
N ASP A 308 -1.34 4.01 -13.33
CA ASP A 308 -1.35 4.42 -14.73
C ASP A 308 -2.00 3.36 -15.63
N VAL A 309 -3.30 3.23 -15.53
CA VAL A 309 -4.13 2.38 -16.40
C VAL A 309 -5.25 3.19 -17.04
N LEU A 310 -5.48 2.98 -18.34
CA LEU A 310 -6.62 3.58 -19.03
C LEU A 310 -7.83 2.63 -18.92
N MET A 311 -8.94 3.14 -18.39
CA MET A 311 -10.23 2.44 -18.32
C MET A 311 -11.29 3.25 -19.05
N PRO A 312 -11.49 3.06 -20.38
CA PRO A 312 -12.38 3.90 -21.20
C PRO A 312 -13.83 3.94 -20.72
N ALA A 313 -14.28 2.89 -20.02
CA ALA A 313 -15.62 2.86 -19.42
C ALA A 313 -15.80 3.88 -18.26
N ILE A 314 -14.72 4.37 -17.65
CA ILE A 314 -14.72 5.40 -16.62
C ILE A 314 -14.28 6.73 -17.23
N ASP A 315 -13.08 6.76 -17.79
CA ASP A 315 -12.53 7.92 -18.49
C ASP A 315 -11.75 7.49 -19.74
N PRO A 316 -12.23 7.83 -20.95
CA PRO A 316 -11.52 7.47 -22.17
C PRO A 316 -10.30 8.36 -22.48
N SER A 317 -10.07 9.42 -21.69
CA SER A 317 -9.12 10.48 -22.01
C SER A 317 -7.88 10.48 -21.15
N LEU A 318 -8.01 10.09 -19.88
CA LEU A 318 -6.99 10.17 -18.86
C LEU A 318 -6.77 8.79 -18.20
N PRO A 319 -5.52 8.43 -17.88
CA PRO A 319 -5.25 7.28 -17.03
C PRO A 319 -5.84 7.50 -15.63
N ALA A 320 -6.05 6.41 -14.92
CA ALA A 320 -6.84 6.40 -13.70
C ALA A 320 -6.35 7.40 -12.64
N GLU A 321 -5.06 7.46 -12.40
CA GLU A 321 -4.44 8.35 -11.40
C GLU A 321 -4.47 9.84 -11.78
N LEU A 322 -4.73 10.19 -13.06
CA LEU A 322 -4.91 11.57 -13.49
C LEU A 322 -6.39 11.93 -13.70
N SER A 323 -7.30 10.98 -13.49
CA SER A 323 -8.74 11.14 -13.80
C SER A 323 -9.56 11.48 -12.56
N TYR A 324 -10.17 12.67 -12.57
CA TYR A 324 -11.16 13.06 -11.56
C TYR A 324 -12.33 12.06 -11.48
N LYS A 325 -12.78 11.52 -12.62
CA LYS A 325 -13.87 10.54 -12.64
C LYS A 325 -13.48 9.27 -11.88
N THR A 326 -12.23 8.84 -12.00
CA THR A 326 -11.73 7.64 -11.32
C THR A 326 -11.50 7.90 -9.83
N ILE A 327 -10.69 8.90 -9.50
CA ILE A 327 -10.27 9.10 -8.10
C ILE A 327 -11.40 9.74 -7.29
N THR A 328 -11.88 10.89 -7.72
CA THR A 328 -12.97 11.56 -6.96
C THR A 328 -14.32 10.89 -7.20
N GLY A 329 -14.65 10.58 -8.48
CA GLY A 329 -15.93 9.97 -8.82
C GLY A 329 -16.12 8.60 -8.19
N ILE A 330 -15.29 7.64 -8.57
CA ILE A 330 -15.44 6.24 -8.12
C ILE A 330 -14.92 6.07 -6.69
N LEU A 331 -13.62 6.36 -6.44
CA LEU A 331 -12.99 6.00 -5.16
C LEU A 331 -13.55 6.80 -3.99
N ARG A 332 -13.63 8.13 -4.12
CA ARG A 332 -14.10 8.98 -3.03
C ARG A 332 -15.63 8.92 -2.86
N ASN A 333 -16.38 9.17 -3.96
CA ASN A 333 -17.82 9.39 -3.85
C ASN A 333 -18.62 8.07 -3.87
N GLU A 334 -18.30 7.11 -4.75
CA GLU A 334 -19.07 5.87 -4.87
C GLU A 334 -18.62 4.80 -3.87
N LEU A 335 -17.29 4.60 -3.70
CA LEU A 335 -16.77 3.64 -2.73
C LEU A 335 -16.65 4.21 -1.32
N GLY A 336 -16.73 5.54 -1.14
CA GLY A 336 -16.72 6.21 0.16
C GLY A 336 -15.37 6.22 0.85
N TYR A 337 -14.26 6.25 0.12
CA TYR A 337 -12.92 6.21 0.70
C TYR A 337 -12.43 7.60 1.13
N ASP A 338 -12.19 7.77 2.43
CA ASP A 338 -11.71 9.03 3.02
C ASP A 338 -10.24 9.01 3.45
N GLY A 339 -9.54 7.88 3.32
CA GLY A 339 -8.11 7.77 3.63
C GLY A 339 -7.20 8.44 2.59
N VAL A 340 -5.90 8.28 2.74
CA VAL A 340 -4.89 8.86 1.85
C VAL A 340 -4.83 8.11 0.53
N VAL A 341 -4.80 8.84 -0.59
CA VAL A 341 -4.50 8.28 -1.92
C VAL A 341 -3.14 8.77 -2.37
N VAL A 342 -2.27 7.84 -2.76
CA VAL A 342 -0.96 8.10 -3.35
C VAL A 342 -0.96 7.64 -4.80
N THR A 343 -0.29 8.36 -5.70
CA THR A 343 -0.09 7.89 -7.08
C THR A 343 0.89 6.73 -7.11
N ASP A 344 0.86 5.93 -8.16
CA ASP A 344 2.01 5.14 -8.57
C ASP A 344 3.13 6.06 -9.07
N GLY A 345 4.27 5.53 -9.48
CA GLY A 345 5.41 6.33 -9.91
C GLY A 345 5.11 7.17 -11.16
N LEU A 346 4.91 8.47 -11.01
CA LEU A 346 4.60 9.37 -12.13
C LEU A 346 5.70 9.45 -13.20
N TYR A 347 6.86 8.84 -12.96
CA TYR A 347 7.96 8.67 -13.93
C TYR A 347 7.74 7.48 -14.87
N MET A 348 6.83 6.55 -14.57
CA MET A 348 6.55 5.37 -15.40
C MET A 348 6.07 5.78 -16.80
N ALA A 349 6.37 4.95 -17.80
CA ALA A 349 6.14 5.29 -19.21
C ALA A 349 4.65 5.48 -19.55
N GLY A 350 3.74 4.84 -18.81
CA GLY A 350 2.31 5.04 -18.93
C GLY A 350 1.91 6.51 -18.76
N ILE A 351 2.64 7.27 -17.93
CA ILE A 351 2.44 8.69 -17.71
C ILE A 351 3.47 9.53 -18.45
N SER A 352 4.78 9.27 -18.25
CA SER A 352 5.86 10.15 -18.70
C SER A 352 5.98 10.27 -20.22
N ASN A 353 5.44 9.33 -20.98
CA ASN A 353 5.36 9.42 -22.44
C ASN A 353 4.45 10.57 -22.95
N LYS A 354 3.52 11.05 -22.12
CA LYS A 354 2.55 12.08 -22.53
C LYS A 354 2.55 13.31 -21.64
N TRP A 355 2.82 13.16 -20.37
CA TRP A 355 2.84 14.25 -19.39
C TRP A 355 4.20 14.33 -18.72
N ASN A 356 4.78 15.53 -18.61
CA ASN A 356 5.93 15.69 -17.75
C ASN A 356 5.50 15.58 -16.25
N LEU A 357 6.45 15.31 -15.38
CA LEU A 357 6.21 15.07 -13.95
C LEU A 357 5.37 16.17 -13.29
N SER A 358 5.65 17.45 -13.57
CA SER A 358 4.92 18.58 -13.01
C SER A 358 3.47 18.65 -13.49
N GLN A 359 3.25 18.34 -14.76
CA GLN A 359 1.88 18.28 -15.33
C GLN A 359 1.09 17.13 -14.72
N ALA A 360 1.70 15.95 -14.63
CA ALA A 360 1.10 14.78 -14.02
C ALA A 360 0.75 15.04 -12.54
N ALA A 361 1.67 15.62 -11.76
CA ALA A 361 1.46 15.97 -10.35
C ALA A 361 0.28 16.94 -10.16
N VAL A 362 0.13 17.97 -11.02
CA VAL A 362 -1.03 18.86 -10.93
C VAL A 362 -2.32 18.13 -11.25
N LEU A 363 -2.33 17.29 -12.29
CA LEU A 363 -3.52 16.53 -12.70
C LEU A 363 -3.94 15.52 -11.64
N SER A 364 -3.01 14.80 -11.03
CA SER A 364 -3.32 13.81 -9.98
C SER A 364 -3.91 14.47 -8.73
N ILE A 365 -3.34 15.60 -8.27
CA ILE A 365 -3.91 16.35 -7.15
C ILE A 365 -5.32 16.87 -7.50
N LEU A 366 -5.55 17.33 -8.74
CA LEU A 366 -6.88 17.72 -9.21
C LEU A 366 -7.82 16.52 -9.34
N ALA A 367 -7.31 15.35 -9.67
CA ALA A 367 -8.10 14.11 -9.73
C ALA A 367 -8.61 13.68 -8.36
N GLY A 368 -7.87 13.94 -7.29
CA GLY A 368 -8.27 13.57 -5.93
C GLY A 368 -7.21 12.81 -5.13
N ASP A 369 -6.00 12.60 -5.70
CA ASP A 369 -4.86 12.03 -4.99
C ASP A 369 -4.33 13.02 -3.96
N ASP A 370 -3.80 12.52 -2.87
CA ASP A 370 -3.26 13.33 -1.77
C ASP A 370 -1.75 13.42 -1.79
N ILE A 371 -1.08 12.37 -2.28
CA ILE A 371 0.38 12.27 -2.38
C ILE A 371 0.74 11.91 -3.81
N VAL A 372 1.72 12.63 -4.37
CA VAL A 372 2.37 12.26 -5.64
C VAL A 372 3.69 11.55 -5.36
N GLU A 373 3.88 10.39 -5.98
CA GLU A 373 5.13 9.64 -5.95
C GLU A 373 5.88 9.89 -7.26
N GLY A 374 7.21 9.99 -7.20
CA GLY A 374 8.04 10.02 -8.38
C GLY A 374 9.12 11.09 -8.47
N PRO A 375 9.06 12.27 -7.82
CA PRO A 375 10.23 13.14 -7.77
C PRO A 375 11.39 12.45 -7.03
N TYR A 376 12.61 12.54 -7.59
CA TYR A 376 13.80 11.98 -6.96
C TYR A 376 15.00 12.97 -6.91
N THR A 377 14.84 14.19 -7.42
CA THR A 377 15.85 15.26 -7.35
C THR A 377 15.28 16.56 -6.77
N PRO A 378 16.12 17.40 -6.14
CA PRO A 378 15.70 18.72 -5.66
C PRO A 378 15.08 19.61 -6.74
N SER A 379 15.56 19.51 -7.99
CA SER A 379 14.98 20.25 -9.11
C SER A 379 13.57 19.80 -9.42
N GLN A 380 13.33 18.49 -9.50
CA GLN A 380 11.99 17.95 -9.77
C GLN A 380 10.98 18.33 -8.68
N VAL A 381 11.38 18.28 -7.40
CA VAL A 381 10.54 18.76 -6.29
C VAL A 381 10.21 20.24 -6.45
N ALA A 382 11.21 21.09 -6.77
CA ALA A 382 10.99 22.51 -7.00
C ALA A 382 10.06 22.78 -8.18
N ASP A 383 10.18 22.01 -9.28
CA ASP A 383 9.34 22.11 -10.46
C ASP A 383 7.88 21.71 -10.15
N VAL A 384 7.67 20.60 -9.42
CA VAL A 384 6.34 20.16 -8.97
C VAL A 384 5.70 21.23 -8.06
N VAL A 385 6.41 21.70 -7.03
CA VAL A 385 5.90 22.75 -6.12
C VAL A 385 5.57 24.05 -6.90
N THR A 386 6.40 24.42 -7.85
CA THR A 386 6.16 25.59 -8.69
C THR A 386 4.90 25.43 -9.54
N ALA A 387 4.71 24.25 -10.17
CA ALA A 387 3.52 23.96 -10.96
C ALA A 387 2.23 23.96 -10.12
N LEU A 388 2.26 23.37 -8.91
CA LEU A 388 1.12 23.42 -7.98
C LEU A 388 0.80 24.86 -7.56
N LYS A 389 1.80 25.70 -7.26
CA LYS A 389 1.61 27.12 -6.96
C LYS A 389 0.98 27.88 -8.14
N GLN A 390 1.46 27.62 -9.35
CA GLN A 390 0.90 28.22 -10.57
C GLN A 390 -0.56 27.78 -10.78
N ALA A 391 -0.88 26.51 -10.55
CA ALA A 391 -2.26 26.02 -10.63
C ALA A 391 -3.17 26.72 -9.60
N ILE A 392 -2.67 26.99 -8.39
CA ILE A 392 -3.39 27.76 -7.37
C ILE A 392 -3.59 29.21 -7.81
N GLN A 393 -2.56 29.90 -8.30
CA GLN A 393 -2.64 31.28 -8.78
C GLN A 393 -3.60 31.42 -9.95
N GLN A 394 -3.71 30.39 -10.80
CA GLN A 394 -4.64 30.35 -11.94
C GLN A 394 -6.08 29.97 -11.53
N GLY A 395 -6.33 29.68 -10.25
CA GLY A 395 -7.64 29.23 -9.75
C GLY A 395 -8.04 27.82 -10.20
N LYS A 396 -7.13 27.04 -10.79
CA LYS A 396 -7.36 25.64 -11.20
C LYS A 396 -7.34 24.70 -9.97
N LEU A 397 -6.37 24.91 -9.07
CA LEU A 397 -6.28 24.19 -7.81
C LEU A 397 -6.65 25.15 -6.67
N THR A 398 -7.54 24.72 -5.76
CA THR A 398 -7.92 25.54 -4.61
C THR A 398 -7.04 25.24 -3.39
N ILE A 399 -6.84 26.22 -2.52
CA ILE A 399 -6.16 26.02 -1.23
C ILE A 399 -6.91 24.99 -0.38
N ASP A 400 -8.25 24.96 -0.46
CA ASP A 400 -9.06 23.99 0.27
C ASP A 400 -8.78 22.57 -0.18
N ARG A 401 -8.56 22.32 -1.50
CA ARG A 401 -8.16 20.99 -1.99
C ARG A 401 -6.79 20.58 -1.45
N VAL A 402 -5.82 21.51 -1.40
CA VAL A 402 -4.52 21.26 -0.77
C VAL A 402 -4.68 20.97 0.73
N ASN A 403 -5.48 21.75 1.43
CA ASN A 403 -5.75 21.55 2.86
C ASN A 403 -6.41 20.21 3.15
N GLN A 404 -7.32 19.72 2.30
CA GLN A 404 -7.94 18.39 2.42
C GLN A 404 -6.89 17.29 2.34
N SER A 405 -5.95 17.36 1.40
CA SER A 405 -4.85 16.38 1.31
C SER A 405 -3.95 16.43 2.54
N VAL A 406 -3.50 17.61 2.93
CA VAL A 406 -2.66 17.79 4.13
C VAL A 406 -3.34 17.26 5.37
N GLN A 407 -4.65 17.51 5.53
CA GLN A 407 -5.42 17.00 6.66
C GLN A 407 -5.44 15.48 6.71
N ARG A 408 -5.70 14.79 5.57
CA ARG A 408 -5.69 13.32 5.51
C ARG A 408 -4.31 12.76 5.82
N ILE A 409 -3.26 13.32 5.23
CA ILE A 409 -1.87 12.90 5.45
C ILE A 409 -1.48 13.06 6.92
N LEU A 410 -1.75 14.20 7.53
CA LEU A 410 -1.42 14.46 8.94
C LEU A 410 -2.25 13.59 9.87
N LEU A 411 -3.54 13.39 9.58
CA LEU A 411 -4.41 12.52 10.38
C LEU A 411 -3.91 11.08 10.35
N MET A 412 -3.55 10.55 9.19
CA MET A 412 -2.94 9.23 9.06
C MET A 412 -1.64 9.14 9.87
N LYS A 413 -0.74 10.13 9.77
CA LYS A 413 0.49 10.18 10.56
C LYS A 413 0.24 10.21 12.08
N VAL A 414 -0.81 10.90 12.54
CA VAL A 414 -1.22 10.92 13.96
C VAL A 414 -1.81 9.57 14.37
N GLN A 415 -2.68 8.97 13.56
CA GLN A 415 -3.30 7.67 13.85
C GLN A 415 -2.30 6.54 14.00
N TYR A 416 -1.20 6.60 13.23
CA TYR A 416 -0.12 5.59 13.27
C TYR A 416 1.05 5.98 14.20
N GLY A 417 0.88 7.04 15.02
CA GLY A 417 1.90 7.43 16.01
C GLY A 417 3.18 8.03 15.42
N ILE A 418 3.20 8.33 14.12
CA ILE A 418 4.31 9.03 13.45
C ILE A 418 4.38 10.48 13.97
N ILE A 419 3.22 11.09 14.22
CA ILE A 419 3.07 12.35 14.92
C ILE A 419 2.39 12.04 16.26
N HIS A 420 3.03 12.41 17.37
CA HIS A 420 2.49 12.20 18.71
C HIS A 420 1.47 13.29 19.09
N LEU A 421 0.42 12.88 19.81
CA LEU A 421 -0.61 13.79 20.37
C LEU A 421 -0.04 14.72 21.45
#